data_63f02a5b4400325f3be5802bef89aab1
#
_entry.id   63f02a5b4400325f3be5802bef89aab1
#
_cell.length_a   1.000
_cell.length_b   1.000
_cell.length_c   1.000
_cell.angle_alpha   90.00
_cell.angle_beta   90.00
_cell.angle_gamma   90.00
#
_symmetry.space_group_name_H-M   'P 1'
#
loop_
_entity.id
_entity.type
_entity.pdbx_description
1 polymer ?
#
loop_
_entity_poly.entity_id
_entity_poly.type
_entity_poly.pdbx_seq_one_letter_code
_entity_poly.pdbx_strand_id
1 'polypeptide(L)'
;MSYQLYRNTTLGNTLQESLDELIQCGQITTQLALKILLQFDKAINNALANRVKTRLTFKAGHLDTYRFCDNVWTFVLKDVEFREVQELVKVDKVKIVACDGKGSSVKDERE
;
A
#
# COMPACT_ATOMS: atom_id res chain seq x y z
N MET A 1 1.11 -14.67 4.10
CA MET A 1 0.37 -14.19 3.02
C MET A 1 0.58 -12.73 2.81
N SER A 2 0.61 -12.30 1.60
CA SER A 2 0.80 -10.90 1.29
C SER A 2 -0.45 -10.34 0.69
N TYR A 3 -0.76 -9.12 1.06
CA TYR A 3 -1.92 -8.47 0.50
C TYR A 3 -1.52 -7.75 -0.77
N GLN A 4 -2.49 -7.51 -1.62
CA GLN A 4 -2.25 -6.87 -2.91
C GLN A 4 -2.54 -5.39 -2.82
N LEU A 5 -2.09 -4.76 -1.75
CA LEU A 5 -2.48 -3.39 -1.47
C LEU A 5 -1.78 -2.37 -2.34
N TYR A 6 -0.64 -2.71 -2.89
CA TYR A 6 0.16 -1.72 -3.59
C TYR A 6 0.15 -1.88 -5.10
N ARG A 7 -0.75 -2.71 -5.63
CA ARG A 7 -0.81 -2.90 -7.06
C ARG A 7 -1.38 -1.70 -7.80
N ASN A 8 -2.15 -0.87 -7.11
CA ASN A 8 -2.72 0.30 -7.76
C ASN A 8 -1.90 1.55 -7.54
N THR A 9 -0.71 1.42 -7.03
CA THR A 9 0.20 2.56 -6.94
C THR A 9 0.84 2.78 -8.30
N THR A 10 1.54 3.88 -8.46
CA THR A 10 2.23 4.14 -9.71
C THR A 10 3.18 3.01 -10.06
N LEU A 11 3.93 2.53 -9.08
CA LEU A 11 4.86 1.44 -9.34
C LEU A 11 4.13 0.17 -9.73
N GLY A 12 3.06 -0.17 -9.02
CA GLY A 12 2.30 -1.37 -9.31
C GLY A 12 1.64 -1.31 -10.67
N ASN A 13 1.07 -0.17 -11.03
CA ASN A 13 0.45 -0.02 -12.33
C ASN A 13 1.46 -0.11 -13.45
N THR A 14 2.64 0.49 -13.26
CA THR A 14 3.67 0.42 -14.26
C THR A 14 4.15 -1.02 -14.47
N LEU A 15 4.28 -1.76 -13.40
CA LEU A 15 4.65 -3.16 -13.51
C LEU A 15 3.60 -3.93 -14.29
N GLN A 16 2.33 -3.73 -13.98
CA GLN A 16 1.27 -4.46 -14.67
C GLN A 16 1.24 -4.11 -16.15
N GLU A 17 1.43 -2.86 -16.49
CA GLU A 17 1.46 -2.46 -17.89
C GLU A 17 2.62 -3.08 -18.62
N SER A 18 3.79 -3.13 -17.98
CA SER A 18 4.94 -3.74 -18.60
C SER A 18 4.75 -5.23 -18.82
N LEU A 19 4.14 -5.91 -17.85
CA LEU A 19 3.88 -7.32 -17.99
C LEU A 19 2.87 -7.60 -19.11
N ASP A 20 1.85 -6.74 -19.23
CA ASP A 20 0.88 -6.91 -20.29
C ASP A 20 1.54 -6.78 -21.66
N GLU A 21 2.46 -5.85 -21.80
CA GLU A 21 3.17 -5.71 -23.05
C GLU A 21 3.99 -6.94 -23.36
N LEU A 22 4.66 -7.48 -22.37
CA LEU A 22 5.49 -8.65 -22.59
C LEU A 22 4.64 -9.88 -22.93
N ILE A 23 3.46 -9.98 -22.38
CA ILE A 23 2.55 -11.04 -22.73
C ILE A 23 2.10 -10.89 -24.19
N GLN A 24 1.74 -9.68 -24.58
CA GLN A 24 1.27 -9.45 -25.92
C GLN A 24 2.36 -9.67 -26.95
N CYS A 25 3.60 -9.42 -26.60
CA CYS A 25 4.70 -9.68 -27.50
C CYS A 25 5.14 -11.12 -27.49
N GLY A 26 4.51 -11.95 -26.70
CA GLY A 26 4.87 -13.37 -26.66
C GLY A 26 6.13 -13.67 -25.88
N GLN A 27 6.64 -12.72 -25.08
CA GLN A 27 7.88 -12.95 -24.39
C GLN A 27 7.69 -13.64 -23.05
N ILE A 28 6.55 -13.53 -22.45
CA ILE A 28 6.29 -14.24 -21.21
C ILE A 28 4.86 -14.78 -21.27
N THR A 29 4.57 -15.75 -20.41
CA THR A 29 3.23 -16.30 -20.34
C THR A 29 2.43 -15.55 -19.28
N THR A 30 1.13 -15.70 -19.34
CA THR A 30 0.26 -15.14 -18.31
C THR A 30 0.60 -15.73 -16.95
N GLN A 31 0.97 -17.01 -16.90
CA GLN A 31 1.29 -17.63 -15.63
C GLN A 31 2.55 -17.05 -15.02
N LEU A 32 3.55 -16.76 -15.84
CA LEU A 32 4.76 -16.16 -15.33
C LEU A 32 4.48 -14.73 -14.85
N ALA A 33 3.66 -13.98 -15.58
CA ALA A 33 3.30 -12.64 -15.16
C ALA A 33 2.63 -12.64 -13.79
N LEU A 34 1.76 -13.63 -13.56
CA LEU A 34 1.09 -13.72 -12.28
C LEU A 34 2.09 -14.00 -11.16
N LYS A 35 3.06 -14.87 -11.43
CA LYS A 35 4.10 -15.12 -10.42
C LYS A 35 4.90 -13.87 -10.11
N ILE A 36 5.18 -13.06 -11.13
CA ILE A 36 5.92 -11.84 -10.91
C ILE A 36 5.11 -10.87 -10.04
N LEU A 37 3.80 -10.77 -10.28
CA LEU A 37 2.97 -9.91 -9.46
C LEU A 37 2.91 -10.39 -8.02
N LEU A 38 2.85 -11.70 -7.81
CA LEU A 38 2.85 -12.21 -6.45
C LEU A 38 4.18 -11.93 -5.76
N GLN A 39 5.27 -11.98 -6.50
CA GLN A 39 6.57 -11.64 -5.94
C GLN A 39 6.65 -10.14 -5.63
N PHE A 40 6.04 -9.30 -6.47
CA PHE A 40 5.97 -7.88 -6.19
C PHE A 40 5.22 -7.63 -4.88
N ASP A 41 4.10 -8.31 -4.67
CA ASP A 41 3.33 -8.14 -3.45
C ASP A 41 4.18 -8.47 -2.23
N LYS A 42 4.90 -9.58 -2.27
CA LYS A 42 5.74 -9.96 -1.16
C LYS A 42 6.88 -8.98 -0.96
N ALA A 43 7.53 -8.58 -2.02
CA ALA A 43 8.69 -7.71 -1.92
C ALA A 43 8.32 -6.33 -1.40
N ILE A 44 7.22 -5.76 -1.89
CA ILE A 44 6.85 -4.42 -1.49
C ILE A 44 6.38 -4.42 -0.04
N ASN A 45 5.62 -5.43 0.37
CA ASN A 45 5.16 -5.50 1.74
C ASN A 45 6.35 -5.67 2.70
N ASN A 46 7.29 -6.51 2.33
CA ASN A 46 8.45 -6.73 3.15
C ASN A 46 9.33 -5.48 3.23
N ALA A 47 9.53 -4.80 2.11
CA ALA A 47 10.37 -3.61 2.10
C ALA A 47 9.76 -2.49 2.93
N LEU A 48 8.45 -2.29 2.82
CA LEU A 48 7.82 -1.24 3.59
C LEU A 48 7.84 -1.56 5.08
N ALA A 49 7.72 -2.81 5.43
CA ALA A 49 7.75 -3.17 6.85
C ALA A 49 9.14 -3.10 7.45
N ASN A 50 10.17 -3.42 6.67
CA ASN A 50 11.48 -3.61 7.25
C ASN A 50 12.56 -2.63 6.82
N ARG A 51 12.37 -1.98 5.69
CA ARG A 51 13.42 -1.12 5.19
C ARG A 51 13.10 0.34 5.22
N VAL A 52 11.84 0.72 5.25
CA VAL A 52 11.48 2.12 5.26
C VAL A 52 11.42 2.56 6.70
N LYS A 53 12.32 3.44 7.09
CA LYS A 53 12.40 3.90 8.46
C LYS A 53 12.15 5.38 8.61
N THR A 54 11.77 6.04 7.55
CA THR A 54 11.50 7.46 7.62
C THR A 54 10.32 7.72 8.54
N ARG A 55 10.44 8.72 9.39
CA ARG A 55 9.39 9.04 10.30
C ARG A 55 8.60 10.21 9.78
N LEU A 56 7.31 10.07 9.74
CA LEU A 56 6.44 11.08 9.23
C LEU A 56 5.28 11.21 10.19
N THR A 57 4.85 12.42 10.48
CA THR A 57 3.70 12.63 11.34
C THR A 57 2.63 13.36 10.56
N PHE A 58 1.40 13.25 11.00
CA PHE A 58 0.33 13.98 10.37
C PHE A 58 -0.72 14.38 11.39
N LYS A 59 -1.52 15.36 11.03
CA LYS A 59 -2.61 15.80 11.81
C LYS A 59 -3.77 15.97 10.89
N ALA A 60 -4.96 15.62 11.28
CA ALA A 60 -6.15 15.80 10.48
C ALA A 60 -7.10 16.73 11.20
N GLY A 61 -7.77 17.56 10.44
CA GLY A 61 -8.80 18.40 11.01
C GLY A 61 -10.03 17.61 11.37
N HIS A 62 -10.35 16.55 10.57
CA HIS A 62 -11.53 15.77 10.83
C HIS A 62 -11.28 14.31 10.56
N LEU A 63 -11.83 13.45 11.39
CA LEU A 63 -11.90 12.03 11.11
C LEU A 63 -13.30 11.83 10.55
N ASP A 64 -13.38 11.66 9.23
CA ASP A 64 -14.65 11.60 8.58
C ASP A 64 -15.31 10.25 8.78
N THR A 65 -14.58 9.18 8.63
CA THR A 65 -15.13 7.85 8.74
C THR A 65 -14.06 6.92 9.25
N TYR A 66 -14.46 5.89 9.97
CA TYR A 66 -13.55 4.81 10.27
C TYR A 66 -14.34 3.52 10.28
N ARG A 67 -13.70 2.43 9.92
CA ARG A 67 -14.39 1.16 9.82
C ARG A 67 -13.40 0.03 9.96
N PHE A 68 -13.81 -1.02 10.63
CA PHE A 68 -13.01 -2.22 10.75
C PHE A 68 -13.83 -3.36 10.17
N CYS A 69 -13.31 -4.01 9.13
CA CYS A 69 -14.01 -5.06 8.46
C CYS A 69 -13.02 -6.05 7.90
N ASP A 70 -13.21 -7.32 8.14
CA ASP A 70 -12.33 -8.37 7.64
C ASP A 70 -10.88 -8.13 7.99
N ASN A 71 -10.63 -7.75 9.21
CA ASN A 71 -9.27 -7.49 9.70
C ASN A 71 -8.59 -6.33 9.02
N VAL A 72 -9.31 -5.43 8.43
CA VAL A 72 -8.75 -4.26 7.78
C VAL A 72 -9.42 -3.02 8.35
N TRP A 73 -8.59 -2.09 8.82
CA TRP A 73 -9.08 -0.79 9.23
C TRP A 73 -9.03 0.16 8.05
N THR A 74 -10.05 0.96 7.91
CA THR A 74 -10.08 2.02 6.91
C THR A 74 -10.44 3.31 7.61
N PHE A 75 -9.65 4.34 7.40
CA PHE A 75 -9.90 5.66 7.96
C PHE A 75 -9.96 6.66 6.82
N VAL A 76 -10.93 7.57 6.86
CA VAL A 76 -11.00 8.65 5.88
C VAL A 76 -10.87 9.94 6.68
N LEU A 77 -9.84 10.72 6.37
CA LEU A 77 -9.52 11.93 7.09
C LEU A 77 -9.62 13.12 6.15
N LYS A 78 -9.93 14.27 6.70
CA LYS A 78 -10.02 15.48 5.92
C LYS A 78 -9.15 16.57 6.53
N ASP A 79 -8.70 17.47 5.67
CA ASP A 79 -7.84 18.60 6.06
C ASP A 79 -6.60 18.07 6.75
N VAL A 80 -5.78 17.30 6.05
CA VAL A 80 -4.66 16.60 6.63
C VAL A 80 -3.36 17.31 6.30
N GLU A 81 -2.51 17.47 7.31
CA GLU A 81 -1.17 17.98 7.10
C GLU A 81 -0.18 16.90 7.41
N PHE A 82 0.68 16.59 6.48
CA PHE A 82 1.78 15.67 6.71
C PHE A 82 3.04 16.47 6.93
N ARG A 83 3.80 16.10 7.97
CA ARG A 83 4.97 16.88 8.33
C ARG A 83 6.17 15.99 8.43
N GLU A 84 7.24 16.39 7.78
CA GLU A 84 8.50 15.81 7.91
C GLU A 84 9.45 16.88 8.32
N VAL A 85 10.67 16.58 8.63
CA VAL A 85 11.59 17.58 9.16
C VAL A 85 11.66 18.81 8.28
N GLN A 86 11.67 18.61 6.98
CA GLN A 86 11.86 19.72 6.12
C GLN A 86 10.70 20.04 5.25
N GLU A 87 9.60 19.33 5.34
CA GLU A 87 8.51 19.57 4.45
C GLU A 87 7.19 19.49 5.14
N LEU A 88 6.24 20.27 4.67
CA LEU A 88 4.88 20.24 5.14
C LEU A 88 3.98 20.11 3.92
N VAL A 89 3.14 19.11 3.87
CA VAL A 89 2.26 18.89 2.75
C VAL A 89 0.82 18.88 3.27
N LYS A 90 -0.05 19.64 2.63
CA LYS A 90 -1.45 19.69 3.02
C LYS A 90 -2.29 19.01 1.95
N VAL A 91 -3.22 18.20 2.39
CA VAL A 91 -4.06 17.44 1.49
C VAL A 91 -5.49 17.52 1.97
N ASP A 92 -6.44 17.59 1.05
CA ASP A 92 -7.83 17.73 1.45
C ASP A 92 -8.39 16.44 2.01
N LYS A 93 -8.01 15.29 1.50
CA LYS A 93 -8.61 14.06 1.92
C LYS A 93 -7.59 12.94 1.84
N VAL A 94 -7.56 12.10 2.84
CA VAL A 94 -6.64 10.97 2.88
C VAL A 94 -7.41 9.74 3.31
N LYS A 95 -7.17 8.63 2.63
CA LYS A 95 -7.73 7.37 3.04
C LYS A 95 -6.58 6.49 3.51
N ILE A 96 -6.66 5.99 4.72
CA ILE A 96 -5.64 5.13 5.28
C ILE A 96 -6.23 3.74 5.44
N VAL A 97 -5.52 2.74 4.93
CA VAL A 97 -5.93 1.36 5.06
C VAL A 97 -4.83 0.63 5.83
N ALA A 98 -5.20 -0.02 6.89
CA ALA A 98 -4.23 -0.69 7.75
C ALA A 98 -4.64 -2.13 8.00
N CYS A 99 -3.73 -3.04 7.79
CA CYS A 99 -3.99 -4.43 8.07
C CYS A 99 -2.69 -5.08 8.52
N ASP A 100 -2.79 -6.31 9.04
CA ASP A 100 -1.60 -6.86 9.59
C ASP A 100 -0.89 -7.66 8.55
N GLY A 101 -0.74 -7.47 7.45
CA GLY A 101 0.09 -8.09 6.46
C GLY A 101 0.30 -9.57 6.53
N LYS A 102 0.05 -10.18 7.66
CA LYS A 102 0.21 -11.56 7.77
C LYS A 102 -1.08 -12.26 7.72
N GLY A 103 -2.13 -11.58 7.73
CA GLY A 103 -3.38 -12.21 7.61
C GLY A 103 -3.96 -12.72 8.80
N SER A 104 -3.36 -13.29 9.72
CA SER A 104 -3.99 -13.76 10.72
C SER A 104 -3.42 -13.55 11.90
N SER A 105 -3.22 -13.56 12.60
CA SER A 105 -2.84 -13.56 13.80
C SER A 105 -2.08 -12.65 14.38
N VAL A 106 -1.62 -11.89 14.09
CA VAL A 106 -0.80 -11.19 14.76
C VAL A 106 -1.21 -10.17 15.44
N LYS A 107 -0.92 -9.85 16.37
CA LYS A 107 -1.25 -8.86 17.09
C LYS A 107 -0.50 -7.74 16.94
N ASP A 108 -0.23 -7.24 16.08
CA ASP A 108 0.57 -6.23 15.96
C ASP A 108 -0.05 -5.04 16.04
N GLU A 109 0.20 -4.26 16.74
CA GLU A 109 -0.44 -3.17 16.92
C GLU A 109 -0.02 -2.03 16.24
N ARG A 110 0.68 -2.02 15.33
CA ARG A 110 1.07 -0.87 14.82
C ARG A 110 0.09 -0.41 13.96
N GLU A 111 -0.44 0.30 13.82
CA GLU A 111 -1.33 0.74 13.07
C GLU A 111 -1.11 1.73 12.53
#